data_3ebbfde938f2d8dfc22e1d630a4ee399
#
_entry.id   3ebbfde938f2d8dfc22e1d630a4ee399
#
_cell.length_a   1.000
_cell.length_b   1.000
_cell.length_c   1.000
_cell.angle_alpha   90.00
_cell.angle_beta   90.00
_cell.angle_gamma   90.00
#
_symmetry.space_group_name_H-M   'P 1'
#
loop_
_entity.id
_entity.type
_entity.pdbx_description
1 polymer ?
#
loop_
_entity_poly.entity_id
_entity_poly.type
_entity_poly.pdbx_seq_one_letter_code
_entity_poly.pdbx_strand_id
1 'polypeptide(L)'
;MSLCIFNSFAKLIFIMIRKALKQEIPKLLEVTQACARKMIVEGIYQWNEHYPNEEAFKKDLETGELFVLFSENDIVGCITISTFKDEEYNAVQWLTPDKSNYYIHRLAIHPNFQHKGYAKQLMDFAESFAKEKKATSIRLDTFSKNIRNQKFYEARGYARLGNIFFPKQSEFPFYCYELPLEAT
;
A
#
# COMPACT_ATOMS: atom_id res chain seq x y z
N MET A 1 -36.20 -19.11 -37.16
CA MET A 1 -34.90 -18.47 -36.89
C MET A 1 -35.05 -17.56 -35.71
N SER A 2 -34.63 -18.02 -34.53
CA SER A 2 -34.77 -17.26 -33.27
C SER A 2 -33.44 -16.55 -32.96
N LEU A 3 -33.44 -15.23 -33.01
CA LEU A 3 -32.27 -14.39 -32.77
C LEU A 3 -32.07 -14.29 -31.26
N CYS A 4 -31.13 -15.04 -30.68
CA CYS A 4 -30.68 -14.83 -29.31
C CYS A 4 -29.78 -13.59 -29.28
N ILE A 5 -30.36 -12.47 -28.83
CA ILE A 5 -29.60 -11.28 -28.49
C ILE A 5 -28.99 -11.51 -27.10
N PHE A 6 -27.70 -11.85 -27.07
CA PHE A 6 -26.90 -11.83 -25.83
C PHE A 6 -26.63 -10.36 -25.45
N ASN A 7 -27.45 -9.85 -24.57
CA ASN A 7 -27.22 -8.53 -23.95
C ASN A 7 -26.18 -8.69 -22.83
N SER A 8 -24.90 -8.56 -23.18
CA SER A 8 -23.81 -8.46 -22.20
C SER A 8 -23.85 -7.08 -21.58
N PHE A 9 -24.58 -6.91 -20.48
CA PHE A 9 -24.41 -5.75 -19.60
C PHE A 9 -23.07 -5.91 -18.88
N ALA A 10 -22.00 -5.41 -19.47
CA ALA A 10 -20.76 -5.18 -18.75
C ALA A 10 -21.07 -4.19 -17.60
N LYS A 11 -21.13 -4.69 -16.35
CA LYS A 11 -21.32 -3.87 -15.17
C LYS A 11 -20.14 -2.89 -15.11
N LEU A 12 -20.40 -1.61 -15.38
CA LEU A 12 -19.38 -0.58 -15.28
C LEU A 12 -18.92 -0.51 -13.82
N ILE A 13 -17.73 -1.03 -13.54
CA ILE A 13 -17.16 -0.99 -12.18
C ILE A 13 -16.62 0.42 -11.99
N PHE A 14 -17.27 1.18 -11.13
CA PHE A 14 -16.79 2.50 -10.71
C PHE A 14 -15.65 2.30 -9.70
N ILE A 15 -14.47 2.82 -10.04
CA ILE A 15 -13.28 2.79 -9.17
C ILE A 15 -12.89 4.23 -8.86
N MET A 16 -12.69 4.53 -7.59
CA MET A 16 -12.27 5.85 -7.13
C MET A 16 -11.21 5.72 -6.04
N ILE A 17 -10.13 6.50 -6.17
CA ILE A 17 -9.15 6.69 -5.11
C ILE A 17 -9.30 8.11 -4.58
N ARG A 18 -9.49 8.25 -3.27
CA ARG A 18 -9.67 9.53 -2.58
C ARG A 18 -9.13 9.49 -1.16
N LYS A 19 -9.00 10.65 -0.54
CA LYS A 19 -8.71 10.72 0.89
C LYS A 19 -9.76 9.98 1.71
N ALA A 20 -9.28 9.29 2.76
CA ALA A 20 -10.14 8.62 3.72
C ALA A 20 -10.90 9.63 4.60
N LEU A 21 -12.04 9.20 5.13
CA LEU A 21 -12.84 9.95 6.10
C LEU A 21 -12.77 9.28 7.46
N LYS A 22 -12.92 10.04 8.53
CA LYS A 22 -12.82 9.53 9.92
C LYS A 22 -13.76 8.36 10.19
N GLN A 23 -14.99 8.44 9.70
CA GLN A 23 -16.00 7.38 9.87
C GLN A 23 -15.67 6.08 9.13
N GLU A 24 -14.64 6.07 8.25
CA GLU A 24 -14.24 4.90 7.48
C GLU A 24 -13.16 4.06 8.19
N ILE A 25 -12.60 4.55 9.30
CA ILE A 25 -11.58 3.82 10.08
C ILE A 25 -12.01 2.40 10.44
N PRO A 26 -13.25 2.14 10.90
CA PRO A 26 -13.68 0.76 11.20
C PRO A 26 -13.60 -0.16 9.97
N LYS A 27 -13.94 0.34 8.78
CA LYS A 27 -13.82 -0.42 7.53
C LYS A 27 -12.38 -0.67 7.12
N LEU A 28 -11.50 0.30 7.35
CA LEU A 28 -10.07 0.16 7.09
C LEU A 28 -9.42 -0.90 8.00
N LEU A 29 -9.83 -0.94 9.26
CA LEU A 29 -9.43 -2.01 10.19
C LEU A 29 -9.91 -3.38 9.73
N GLU A 30 -11.15 -3.49 9.26
CA GLU A 30 -11.68 -4.74 8.68
C GLU A 30 -10.80 -5.22 7.51
N VAL A 31 -10.48 -4.33 6.57
CA VAL A 31 -9.65 -4.61 5.39
C VAL A 31 -8.25 -5.08 5.81
N THR A 32 -7.58 -4.34 6.68
CA THR A 32 -6.19 -4.65 7.09
C THR A 32 -6.11 -5.89 7.97
N GLN A 33 -7.04 -6.11 8.85
CA GLN A 33 -7.11 -7.33 9.66
C GLN A 33 -7.42 -8.57 8.82
N ALA A 34 -8.26 -8.44 7.78
CA ALA A 34 -8.46 -9.52 6.82
C ALA A 34 -7.17 -9.87 6.07
N CYS A 35 -6.38 -8.83 5.68
CA CYS A 35 -5.05 -9.03 5.10
C CYS A 35 -4.09 -9.70 6.09
N ALA A 36 -4.04 -9.25 7.35
CA ALA A 36 -3.19 -9.82 8.38
C ALA A 36 -3.50 -11.31 8.60
N ARG A 37 -4.77 -11.68 8.78
CA ARG A 37 -5.17 -13.09 8.93
C ARG A 37 -4.74 -13.95 7.75
N LYS A 38 -4.92 -13.46 6.52
CA LYS A 38 -4.48 -14.19 5.32
C LYS A 38 -2.96 -14.37 5.30
N MET A 39 -2.20 -13.31 5.57
CA MET A 39 -0.73 -13.36 5.61
C MET A 39 -0.22 -14.32 6.68
N ILE A 40 -0.80 -14.32 7.88
CA ILE A 40 -0.42 -15.25 8.98
C ILE A 40 -0.61 -16.70 8.54
N VAL A 41 -1.73 -17.03 7.89
CA VAL A 41 -1.97 -18.39 7.35
C VAL A 41 -0.90 -18.77 6.31
N GLU A 42 -0.37 -17.81 5.57
CA GLU A 42 0.70 -18.01 4.58
C GLU A 42 2.12 -17.95 5.21
N GLY A 43 2.24 -17.85 6.54
CA GLY A 43 3.52 -17.74 7.25
C GLY A 43 4.21 -16.38 7.10
N ILE A 44 3.45 -15.34 6.74
CA ILE A 44 3.94 -13.97 6.54
C ILE A 44 3.50 -13.13 7.74
N TYR A 45 4.42 -12.81 8.64
CA TYR A 45 4.17 -12.08 9.89
C TYR A 45 4.48 -10.58 9.73
N GLN A 46 4.07 -9.98 8.63
CA GLN A 46 4.23 -8.56 8.36
C GLN A 46 3.26 -7.72 9.20
N TRP A 47 2.04 -8.18 9.37
CA TRP A 47 0.99 -7.59 10.21
C TRP A 47 0.44 -8.64 11.15
N ASN A 48 -0.18 -8.15 12.25
CA ASN A 48 -0.79 -8.99 13.28
C ASN A 48 -2.11 -8.39 13.75
N GLU A 49 -2.72 -8.94 14.80
CA GLU A 49 -3.98 -8.46 15.36
C GLU A 49 -3.92 -7.06 16.01
N HIS A 50 -2.69 -6.58 16.31
CA HIS A 50 -2.46 -5.29 16.96
C HIS A 50 -1.99 -4.21 15.97
N TYR A 51 -1.60 -4.59 14.74
CA TYR A 51 -1.11 -3.65 13.74
C TYR A 51 -1.49 -4.09 12.31
N PRO A 52 -1.97 -3.16 11.43
CA PRO A 52 -2.32 -1.75 11.71
C PRO A 52 -3.51 -1.60 12.69
N ASN A 53 -3.46 -0.56 13.53
CA ASN A 53 -4.49 -0.27 14.52
C ASN A 53 -5.20 1.06 14.26
N GLU A 54 -6.19 1.38 15.08
CA GLU A 54 -6.99 2.59 14.96
C GLU A 54 -6.15 3.87 15.11
N GLU A 55 -5.15 3.87 16.02
CA GLU A 55 -4.26 5.02 16.26
C GLU A 55 -3.41 5.34 15.03
N ALA A 56 -2.87 4.31 14.36
CA ALA A 56 -2.12 4.50 13.13
C ALA A 56 -2.97 5.17 12.04
N PHE A 57 -4.22 4.71 11.86
CA PHE A 57 -5.12 5.34 10.89
C PHE A 57 -5.56 6.75 11.29
N LYS A 58 -5.79 7.01 12.57
CA LYS A 58 -6.08 8.37 13.05
C LYS A 58 -4.95 9.33 12.75
N LYS A 59 -3.70 8.93 13.03
CA LYS A 59 -2.51 9.73 12.72
C LYS A 59 -2.41 10.02 11.22
N ASP A 60 -2.53 9.00 10.37
CA ASP A 60 -2.47 9.17 8.91
C ASP A 60 -3.58 10.08 8.37
N LEU A 61 -4.74 10.05 9.01
CA LEU A 61 -5.88 10.87 8.64
C LEU A 61 -5.69 12.33 9.05
N GLU A 62 -5.15 12.59 10.25
CA GLU A 62 -4.82 13.92 10.75
C GLU A 62 -3.78 14.61 9.88
N THR A 63 -2.80 13.87 9.36
CA THR A 63 -1.79 14.38 8.42
C THR A 63 -2.29 14.44 6.97
N GLY A 64 -3.49 13.90 6.70
CA GLY A 64 -4.08 13.88 5.35
C GLY A 64 -3.38 12.96 4.37
N GLU A 65 -2.70 11.92 4.87
CA GLU A 65 -1.84 10.98 4.14
C GLU A 65 -2.53 9.65 3.79
N LEU A 66 -3.74 9.41 4.33
CA LEU A 66 -4.51 8.19 4.16
C LEU A 66 -5.47 8.28 2.97
N PHE A 67 -5.37 7.33 2.04
CA PHE A 67 -6.24 7.22 0.88
C PHE A 67 -6.96 5.86 0.86
N VAL A 68 -8.18 5.86 0.35
CA VAL A 68 -9.01 4.66 0.15
C VAL A 68 -9.23 4.39 -1.32
N LEU A 69 -9.30 3.12 -1.68
CA LEU A 69 -9.79 2.66 -2.95
C LEU A 69 -11.23 2.17 -2.76
N PHE A 70 -12.16 2.85 -3.40
CA PHE A 70 -13.57 2.52 -3.43
C PHE A 70 -13.91 1.82 -4.74
N SER A 71 -14.55 0.68 -4.67
CA SER A 71 -15.01 -0.10 -5.83
C SER A 71 -16.16 -1.02 -5.42
N GLU A 72 -17.02 -1.35 -6.35
CA GLU A 72 -18.16 -2.26 -6.12
C GLU A 72 -19.06 -1.82 -4.93
N ASN A 73 -19.20 -0.48 -4.73
CA ASN A 73 -19.94 0.18 -3.65
C ASN A 73 -19.36 -0.03 -2.24
N ASP A 74 -18.08 -0.39 -2.12
CA ASP A 74 -17.41 -0.55 -0.83
C ASP A 74 -15.95 -0.07 -0.87
N ILE A 75 -15.34 0.15 0.29
CA ILE A 75 -13.90 0.34 0.43
C ILE A 75 -13.23 -1.02 0.38
N VAL A 76 -12.46 -1.24 -0.69
CA VAL A 76 -11.80 -2.53 -0.95
C VAL A 76 -10.30 -2.50 -0.68
N GLY A 77 -9.74 -1.32 -0.43
CA GLY A 77 -8.32 -1.17 -0.13
C GLY A 77 -7.96 0.22 0.37
N CYS A 78 -6.72 0.36 0.83
CA CYS A 78 -6.14 1.63 1.28
C CYS A 78 -4.64 1.69 1.02
N ILE A 79 -4.11 2.91 1.12
CA ILE A 79 -2.69 3.22 1.08
C ILE A 79 -2.43 4.49 1.90
N THR A 80 -1.31 4.53 2.64
CA THR A 80 -0.80 5.73 3.25
C THR A 80 0.40 6.23 2.45
N ILE A 81 0.37 7.51 2.06
CA ILE A 81 1.42 8.18 1.29
C ILE A 81 1.94 9.32 2.16
N SER A 82 3.03 9.06 2.88
CA SER A 82 3.53 9.91 3.96
C SER A 82 4.85 10.58 3.60
N THR A 83 5.12 11.72 4.21
CA THR A 83 6.46 12.34 4.24
C THR A 83 7.23 11.96 5.50
N PHE A 84 6.61 11.26 6.43
CA PHE A 84 7.24 10.80 7.67
C PHE A 84 8.13 9.58 7.39
N LYS A 85 9.38 9.67 7.84
CA LYS A 85 10.37 8.60 7.78
C LYS A 85 10.46 7.90 9.14
N ASP A 86 10.22 6.60 9.17
CA ASP A 86 10.44 5.80 10.38
C ASP A 86 11.94 5.81 10.77
N GLU A 87 12.22 5.76 12.07
CA GLU A 87 13.60 5.82 12.60
C GLU A 87 14.47 4.67 12.08
N GLU A 88 13.88 3.49 11.90
CA GLU A 88 14.54 2.30 11.37
C GLU A 88 15.14 2.54 9.97
N TYR A 89 14.56 3.45 9.19
CA TYR A 89 15.05 3.79 7.86
C TYR A 89 16.35 4.60 7.87
N ASN A 90 16.80 5.11 9.02
CA ASN A 90 18.07 5.83 9.14
C ASN A 90 19.29 4.94 8.88
N ALA A 91 19.17 3.63 9.09
CA ALA A 91 20.23 2.66 8.83
C ALA A 91 20.39 2.30 7.34
N VAL A 92 19.47 2.72 6.48
CA VAL A 92 19.45 2.35 5.07
C VAL A 92 20.22 3.36 4.23
N GLN A 93 21.12 2.87 3.39
CA GLN A 93 21.77 3.68 2.37
C GLN A 93 20.85 3.82 1.15
N TRP A 94 20.14 4.95 1.08
CA TRP A 94 19.21 5.26 0.02
C TRP A 94 19.93 5.72 -1.26
N LEU A 95 19.28 5.55 -2.43
CA LEU A 95 19.80 6.00 -3.74
C LEU A 95 19.73 7.51 -3.88
N THR A 96 18.74 8.14 -3.26
CA THR A 96 18.53 9.59 -3.33
C THR A 96 18.70 10.23 -1.97
N PRO A 97 19.10 11.53 -1.91
CA PRO A 97 19.21 12.25 -0.64
C PRO A 97 17.87 12.34 0.12
N ASP A 98 17.95 12.47 1.44
CA ASP A 98 16.79 12.79 2.28
C ASP A 98 16.38 14.26 2.09
N LYS A 99 15.50 14.49 1.12
CA LYS A 99 14.93 15.82 0.81
C LYS A 99 13.42 15.74 0.75
N SER A 100 12.87 15.57 -0.44
CA SER A 100 11.45 15.46 -0.70
C SER A 100 11.12 14.01 -1.07
N ASN A 101 11.14 13.11 -0.09
CA ASN A 101 10.83 11.70 -0.29
C ASN A 101 9.45 11.38 0.26
N TYR A 102 8.72 10.49 -0.43
CA TYR A 102 7.48 9.92 0.08
C TYR A 102 7.69 8.48 0.51
N TYR A 103 7.00 8.08 1.55
CA TYR A 103 7.04 6.74 2.14
C TYR A 103 5.66 6.10 2.01
N ILE A 104 5.63 4.88 1.46
CA ILE A 104 4.40 4.13 1.32
C ILE A 104 4.24 3.21 2.53
N HIS A 105 3.16 3.41 3.24
CA HIS A 105 2.77 2.55 4.35
C HIS A 105 1.38 1.97 4.10
N ARG A 106 1.06 0.86 4.76
CA ARG A 106 -0.27 0.26 4.86
C ARG A 106 -1.00 0.06 3.53
N LEU A 107 -0.24 -0.29 2.45
CA LEU A 107 -0.88 -0.73 1.21
C LEU A 107 -1.64 -2.03 1.46
N ALA A 108 -2.95 -1.98 1.37
CA ALA A 108 -3.83 -3.11 1.61
C ALA A 108 -4.94 -3.22 0.55
N ILE A 109 -5.20 -4.44 0.11
CA ILE A 109 -6.40 -4.80 -0.64
C ILE A 109 -7.05 -5.98 0.07
N HIS A 110 -8.33 -5.83 0.44
CA HIS A 110 -9.10 -6.88 1.08
C HIS A 110 -8.98 -8.20 0.28
N PRO A 111 -8.76 -9.36 0.92
CA PRO A 111 -8.49 -10.63 0.23
C PRO A 111 -9.47 -10.99 -0.87
N ASN A 112 -10.76 -10.72 -0.70
CA ASN A 112 -11.80 -11.01 -1.68
C ASN A 112 -11.71 -10.14 -2.96
N PHE A 113 -10.92 -9.07 -2.91
CA PHE A 113 -10.74 -8.12 -4.03
C PHE A 113 -9.32 -8.15 -4.60
N GLN A 114 -8.44 -9.03 -4.11
CA GLN A 114 -7.11 -9.23 -4.66
C GLN A 114 -7.16 -9.81 -6.08
N HIS A 115 -6.05 -9.73 -6.81
CA HIS A 115 -5.90 -10.21 -8.20
C HIS A 115 -6.76 -9.48 -9.25
N LYS A 116 -7.41 -8.37 -8.89
CA LYS A 116 -8.19 -7.49 -9.79
C LYS A 116 -7.40 -6.25 -10.24
N GLY A 117 -6.10 -6.16 -9.95
CA GLY A 117 -5.25 -5.02 -10.31
C GLY A 117 -5.35 -3.81 -9.36
N TYR A 118 -6.09 -3.88 -8.27
CA TYR A 118 -6.31 -2.74 -7.37
C TYR A 118 -5.04 -2.27 -6.64
N ALA A 119 -4.14 -3.18 -6.25
CA ALA A 119 -2.85 -2.79 -5.67
C ALA A 119 -2.00 -2.01 -6.68
N LYS A 120 -2.03 -2.41 -7.97
CA LYS A 120 -1.37 -1.67 -9.05
C LYS A 120 -1.93 -0.25 -9.15
N GLN A 121 -3.26 -0.08 -9.14
CA GLN A 121 -3.91 1.23 -9.24
C GLN A 121 -3.56 2.15 -8.06
N LEU A 122 -3.50 1.61 -6.82
CA LEU A 122 -3.06 2.38 -5.65
C LEU A 122 -1.60 2.82 -5.78
N MET A 123 -0.71 1.97 -6.28
CA MET A 123 0.69 2.35 -6.49
C MET A 123 0.85 3.33 -7.67
N ASP A 124 0.11 3.14 -8.77
CA ASP A 124 0.09 4.10 -9.89
C ASP A 124 -0.35 5.49 -9.41
N PHE A 125 -1.38 5.53 -8.55
CA PHE A 125 -1.83 6.77 -7.90
C PHE A 125 -0.74 7.38 -7.01
N ALA A 126 -0.11 6.59 -6.14
CA ALA A 126 0.93 7.07 -5.24
C ALA A 126 2.16 7.62 -5.99
N GLU A 127 2.57 6.95 -7.06
CA GLU A 127 3.69 7.38 -7.90
C GLU A 127 3.37 8.67 -8.66
N SER A 128 2.15 8.79 -9.19
CA SER A 128 1.67 10.03 -9.82
C SER A 128 1.58 11.18 -8.82
N PHE A 129 1.01 10.92 -7.63
CA PHE A 129 0.91 11.89 -6.55
C PHE A 129 2.29 12.42 -6.12
N ALA A 130 3.27 11.53 -5.93
CA ALA A 130 4.62 11.93 -5.55
C ALA A 130 5.31 12.75 -6.65
N LYS A 131 5.14 12.41 -7.93
CA LYS A 131 5.64 13.20 -9.08
C LYS A 131 5.03 14.60 -9.11
N GLU A 132 3.71 14.73 -8.95
CA GLU A 132 3.03 16.03 -8.88
C GLU A 132 3.55 16.90 -7.73
N LYS A 133 3.94 16.28 -6.61
CA LYS A 133 4.57 16.95 -5.47
C LYS A 133 6.07 17.20 -5.65
N LYS A 134 6.63 16.88 -6.82
CA LYS A 134 8.08 17.01 -7.14
C LYS A 134 8.97 16.27 -6.14
N ALA A 135 8.52 15.09 -5.72
CA ALA A 135 9.31 14.23 -4.85
C ALA A 135 10.56 13.72 -5.54
N THR A 136 11.61 13.53 -4.76
CA THR A 136 12.88 12.96 -5.23
C THR A 136 12.79 11.45 -5.42
N SER A 137 12.07 10.79 -4.54
CA SER A 137 11.85 9.34 -4.62
C SER A 137 10.62 8.88 -3.84
N ILE A 138 10.23 7.64 -4.06
CA ILE A 138 9.29 6.89 -3.22
C ILE A 138 10.04 5.74 -2.58
N ARG A 139 9.83 5.57 -1.28
CA ARG A 139 10.46 4.56 -0.43
C ARG A 139 9.40 3.71 0.27
N LEU A 140 9.72 2.47 0.50
CA LEU A 140 8.83 1.55 1.23
C LEU A 140 9.64 0.37 1.78
N ASP A 141 8.98 -0.41 2.61
CA ASP A 141 9.50 -1.70 3.04
C ASP A 141 8.48 -2.83 2.84
N THR A 142 8.96 -4.05 2.85
CA THR A 142 8.12 -5.24 2.90
C THR A 142 8.83 -6.38 3.61
N PHE A 143 8.04 -7.23 4.22
CA PHE A 143 8.53 -8.38 4.98
C PHE A 143 9.37 -9.31 4.10
N SER A 144 10.53 -9.75 4.59
CA SER A 144 11.49 -10.56 3.83
C SER A 144 10.94 -11.90 3.33
N LYS A 145 9.90 -12.42 3.95
CA LYS A 145 9.23 -13.66 3.51
C LYS A 145 8.01 -13.39 2.61
N ASN A 146 7.68 -12.14 2.32
CA ASN A 146 6.60 -11.78 1.39
C ASN A 146 7.13 -11.69 -0.05
N ILE A 147 7.44 -12.83 -0.63
CA ILE A 147 8.01 -12.91 -2.00
C ILE A 147 7.10 -12.28 -3.05
N ARG A 148 5.78 -12.35 -2.85
CA ARG A 148 4.82 -11.73 -3.77
C ARG A 148 4.98 -10.22 -3.82
N ASN A 149 5.10 -9.56 -2.67
CA ASN A 149 5.29 -8.12 -2.61
C ASN A 149 6.66 -7.70 -3.15
N GLN A 150 7.72 -8.46 -2.87
CA GLN A 150 9.05 -8.20 -3.43
C GLN A 150 8.99 -8.17 -4.97
N LYS A 151 8.48 -9.23 -5.59
CA LYS A 151 8.30 -9.30 -7.06
C LYS A 151 7.42 -8.17 -7.59
N PHE A 152 6.39 -7.77 -6.85
CA PHE A 152 5.50 -6.69 -7.23
C PHE A 152 6.22 -5.34 -7.29
N TYR A 153 7.03 -5.01 -6.27
CA TYR A 153 7.78 -3.75 -6.25
C TYR A 153 8.94 -3.77 -7.26
N GLU A 154 9.68 -4.87 -7.35
CA GLU A 154 10.77 -5.02 -8.34
C GLU A 154 10.26 -4.89 -9.77
N ALA A 155 9.12 -5.49 -10.11
CA ALA A 155 8.48 -5.35 -11.43
C ALA A 155 8.01 -3.91 -11.73
N ARG A 156 7.89 -3.05 -10.71
CA ARG A 156 7.59 -1.62 -10.85
C ARG A 156 8.85 -0.75 -10.93
N GLY A 157 10.03 -1.34 -10.87
CA GLY A 157 11.30 -0.62 -10.94
C GLY A 157 11.86 -0.15 -9.60
N TYR A 158 11.26 -0.55 -8.48
CA TYR A 158 11.84 -0.29 -7.16
C TYR A 158 13.11 -1.11 -6.97
N ALA A 159 14.20 -0.46 -6.61
CA ALA A 159 15.46 -1.11 -6.27
C ALA A 159 15.44 -1.57 -4.80
N ARG A 160 15.75 -2.84 -4.57
CA ARG A 160 15.96 -3.35 -3.21
C ARG A 160 17.30 -2.84 -2.69
N LEU A 161 17.30 -2.34 -1.45
CA LEU A 161 18.46 -1.75 -0.80
C LEU A 161 18.82 -2.48 0.51
N GLY A 162 18.60 -1.84 1.64
CA GLY A 162 18.95 -2.36 2.96
C GLY A 162 17.85 -3.22 3.59
N ASN A 163 18.18 -3.70 4.79
CA ASN A 163 17.28 -4.42 5.66
C ASN A 163 17.04 -3.60 6.93
N ILE A 164 15.81 -3.61 7.41
CA ILE A 164 15.43 -3.04 8.70
C ILE A 164 14.71 -4.08 9.54
N PHE A 165 14.58 -3.82 10.82
CA PHE A 165 13.91 -4.71 11.77
C PHE A 165 12.85 -3.96 12.55
N PHE A 166 11.68 -4.56 12.64
CA PHE A 166 10.61 -4.14 13.54
C PHE A 166 10.41 -5.22 14.62
N PRO A 167 11.15 -5.17 15.75
CA PRO A 167 11.15 -6.26 16.74
C PRO A 167 9.78 -6.60 17.33
N LYS A 168 8.87 -5.61 17.35
CA LYS A 168 7.47 -5.81 17.80
C LYS A 168 6.60 -6.56 16.79
N GLN A 169 7.06 -6.70 15.54
CA GLN A 169 6.32 -7.36 14.47
C GLN A 169 6.91 -8.74 14.16
N SER A 170 8.24 -8.84 14.01
CA SER A 170 8.89 -10.10 13.65
C SER A 170 10.39 -10.08 13.97
N GLU A 171 10.97 -11.28 14.18
CA GLU A 171 12.42 -11.52 14.22
C GLU A 171 13.08 -11.44 12.83
N PHE A 172 12.30 -11.58 11.75
CA PHE A 172 12.81 -11.51 10.39
C PHE A 172 12.84 -10.07 9.88
N PRO A 173 13.83 -9.74 9.02
CA PRO A 173 13.98 -8.40 8.49
C PRO A 173 12.85 -8.01 7.53
N PHE A 174 12.73 -6.71 7.33
CA PHE A 174 11.98 -6.10 6.25
C PHE A 174 12.97 -5.54 5.22
N TYR A 175 12.70 -5.74 3.96
CA TYR A 175 13.52 -5.25 2.86
C TYR A 175 13.05 -3.89 2.42
N CYS A 176 13.95 -2.92 2.41
CA CYS A 176 13.69 -1.56 1.97
C CYS A 176 13.86 -1.43 0.46
N TYR A 177 12.98 -0.65 -0.13
CA TYR A 177 12.91 -0.40 -1.57
C TYR A 177 12.83 1.10 -1.85
N GLU A 178 13.46 1.55 -2.93
CA GLU A 178 13.38 2.93 -3.39
C GLU A 178 13.14 2.97 -4.90
N LEU A 179 12.25 3.86 -5.32
CA LEU A 179 12.04 4.27 -6.69
C LEU A 179 12.45 5.74 -6.83
N PRO A 180 13.63 6.07 -7.38
CA PRO A 180 13.97 7.43 -7.76
C PRO A 180 12.97 7.96 -8.79
N LEU A 181 12.53 9.20 -8.62
CA LEU A 181 11.64 9.87 -9.55
C LEU A 181 12.48 10.83 -10.39
N GLU A 182 12.32 10.80 -11.71
CA GLU A 182 12.98 11.76 -12.59
C GLU A 182 12.46 13.16 -12.29
N ALA A 183 13.38 14.13 -12.21
CA ALA A 183 13.02 15.53 -12.13
C ALA A 183 12.36 15.94 -13.46
N THR A 184 11.06 16.22 -13.43
CA THR A 184 10.31 16.80 -14.56
C THR A 184 10.59 18.29 -14.67
#